data_af9d29b9dfddb3847fb201c8e12ad4de
#
_entry.id   af9d29b9dfddb3847fb201c8e12ad4de
#
_cell.length_a   1.000
_cell.length_b   1.000
_cell.length_c   1.000
_cell.angle_alpha   90.00
_cell.angle_beta   90.00
_cell.angle_gamma   90.00
#
_symmetry.space_group_name_H-M   'P 1'
#
loop_
_entity.id
_entity.type
_entity.pdbx_description
1 polymer ?
#
loop_
_entity_poly.entity_id
_entity_poly.type
_entity_poly.pdbx_seq_one_letter_code
_entity_poly.pdbx_strand_id
1 'polypeptide(L)'
;MKKNQKHFVLISIPCQSAEEMLQAKEAVLFHLETLNPDFTTEGTTLTAKVIPLDPQLFLPDEACDIIRQTLAQSLTFNHCWTCTLQTIN
;
A
#
# COMPACT_ATOMS: atom_id res chain seq x y z
N MET A 1 2.44 -28.40 -14.09
CA MET A 1 1.43 -27.50 -13.67
C MET A 1 1.98 -26.23 -13.07
N LYS A 2 1.38 -25.17 -13.44
CA LYS A 2 1.84 -23.91 -13.01
C LYS A 2 1.11 -23.43 -11.79
N LYS A 3 1.83 -22.97 -10.81
CA LYS A 3 1.20 -22.40 -9.66
C LYS A 3 0.88 -20.95 -9.88
N ASN A 4 -0.28 -20.55 -9.43
CA ASN A 4 -0.60 -19.15 -9.44
C ASN A 4 0.18 -18.43 -8.33
N GLN A 5 0.97 -17.46 -8.73
CA GLN A 5 1.67 -16.65 -7.77
C GLN A 5 0.78 -15.51 -7.33
N LYS A 6 0.74 -15.29 -6.04
CA LYS A 6 -0.02 -14.19 -5.50
C LYS A 6 0.89 -13.01 -5.27
N HIS A 7 0.40 -11.85 -5.62
CA HIS A 7 1.14 -10.61 -5.44
C HIS A 7 0.40 -9.70 -4.49
N PHE A 8 1.13 -8.89 -3.79
CA PHE A 8 0.52 -7.85 -2.97
C PHE A 8 1.38 -6.60 -3.06
N VAL A 9 0.74 -5.48 -2.78
CA VAL A 9 1.44 -4.19 -2.76
C VAL A 9 1.72 -3.85 -1.31
N LEU A 10 2.97 -3.57 -1.02
CA LEU A 10 3.38 -3.20 0.32
C LEU A 10 3.67 -1.71 0.36
N ILE A 11 2.96 -1.01 1.22
CA ILE A 11 3.11 0.43 1.41
C ILE A 11 3.74 0.63 2.78
N SER A 12 4.89 1.27 2.82
CA SER A 12 5.60 1.50 4.06
C SER A 12 5.75 3.00 4.26
N ILE A 13 5.26 3.51 5.38
CA ILE A 13 5.23 4.94 5.65
C ILE A 13 5.91 5.18 6.99
N PRO A 14 7.20 5.55 7.00
CA PRO A 14 7.87 5.92 8.25
C PRO A 14 7.31 7.25 8.73
N CYS A 15 6.78 7.27 9.94
CA CYS A 15 6.14 8.44 10.49
C CYS A 15 6.95 9.00 11.66
N GLN A 16 6.77 10.28 11.94
CA GLN A 16 7.49 10.91 13.02
C GLN A 16 6.69 11.00 14.31
N SER A 17 5.38 10.75 14.24
CA SER A 17 4.52 10.84 15.40
C SER A 17 3.32 9.96 15.20
N ALA A 18 2.59 9.70 16.29
CA ALA A 18 1.35 8.95 16.21
C ALA A 18 0.31 9.70 15.39
N GLU A 19 0.34 11.01 15.43
CA GLU A 19 -0.58 11.83 14.67
C GLU A 19 -0.33 11.67 13.18
N GLU A 20 0.92 11.66 12.77
CA GLU A 20 1.27 11.44 11.37
C GLU A 20 0.87 10.03 10.92
N MET A 21 1.02 9.04 11.80
CA MET A 21 0.58 7.69 11.49
C MET A 21 -0.92 7.64 11.22
N LEU A 22 -1.68 8.37 12.02
CA LEU A 22 -3.12 8.41 11.82
C LEU A 22 -3.48 9.07 10.51
N GLN A 23 -2.81 10.17 10.18
CA GLN A 23 -3.03 10.84 8.91
C GLN A 23 -2.70 9.93 7.74
N ALA A 24 -1.59 9.20 7.84
CA ALA A 24 -1.19 8.28 6.78
C ALA A 24 -2.22 7.17 6.63
N LYS A 25 -2.70 6.62 7.73
CA LYS A 25 -3.69 5.56 7.68
C LYS A 25 -4.98 6.05 7.04
N GLU A 26 -5.40 7.24 7.40
CA GLU A 26 -6.62 7.81 6.82
C GLU A 26 -6.46 8.05 5.32
N ALA A 27 -5.29 8.51 4.89
CA ALA A 27 -5.06 8.72 3.46
C ALA A 27 -5.13 7.41 2.69
N VAL A 28 -4.51 6.36 3.23
CA VAL A 28 -4.56 5.05 2.58
C VAL A 28 -5.99 4.54 2.52
N LEU A 29 -6.72 4.64 3.62
CA LEU A 29 -8.10 4.18 3.65
C LEU A 29 -8.98 4.97 2.70
N PHE A 30 -8.75 6.28 2.61
CA PHE A 30 -9.56 7.11 1.72
C PHE A 30 -9.49 6.63 0.28
N HIS A 31 -8.30 6.24 -0.16
CA HIS A 31 -8.10 5.84 -1.55
C HIS A 31 -8.27 4.35 -1.80
N LEU A 32 -8.00 3.52 -0.79
CA LEU A 32 -7.90 2.09 -1.00
C LEU A 32 -8.87 1.28 -0.12
N GLU A 33 -9.92 1.92 0.36
CA GLU A 33 -10.86 1.26 1.27
C GLU A 33 -11.42 -0.02 0.68
N THR A 34 -11.75 0.00 -0.60
CA THR A 34 -12.36 -1.16 -1.26
C THR A 34 -11.40 -2.32 -1.39
N LEU A 35 -10.11 -2.09 -1.25
CA LEU A 35 -9.10 -3.12 -1.33
C LEU A 35 -8.76 -3.73 0.02
N ASN A 36 -9.42 -3.26 1.08
CA ASN A 36 -9.25 -3.78 2.43
C ASN A 36 -7.79 -3.85 2.84
N PRO A 37 -7.11 -2.69 2.93
CA PRO A 37 -5.71 -2.71 3.30
C PRO A 37 -5.52 -3.27 4.70
N ASP A 38 -4.49 -4.07 4.86
CA ASP A 38 -4.17 -4.70 6.13
C ASP A 38 -3.04 -3.90 6.77
N PHE A 39 -3.34 -3.20 7.85
CA PHE A 39 -2.40 -2.29 8.50
C PHE A 39 -1.64 -2.97 9.63
N THR A 40 -0.34 -2.72 9.67
CA THR A 40 0.47 -3.11 10.81
C THR A 40 1.40 -1.95 11.14
N THR A 41 1.92 -1.95 12.36
CA THR A 41 2.86 -0.93 12.78
C THR A 41 4.09 -1.56 13.39
N GLU A 42 5.25 -0.96 13.10
CA GLU A 42 6.50 -1.33 13.73
C GLU A 42 7.14 -0.05 14.22
N GLY A 43 7.13 0.15 15.55
CA GLY A 43 7.59 1.43 16.07
C GLY A 43 6.72 2.55 15.54
N THR A 44 7.31 3.46 14.79
CA THR A 44 6.58 4.57 14.19
C THR A 44 6.35 4.40 12.70
N THR A 45 6.62 3.21 12.16
CA THR A 45 6.39 2.96 10.73
C THR A 45 5.05 2.27 10.54
N LEU A 46 4.22 2.85 9.71
CA LEU A 46 2.94 2.27 9.33
C LEU A 46 3.12 1.48 8.06
N THR A 47 2.62 0.25 8.06
CA THR A 47 2.72 -0.62 6.89
C THR A 47 1.32 -1.03 6.48
N ALA A 48 1.03 -0.94 5.20
CA ALA A 48 -0.25 -1.37 4.65
C ALA A 48 0.00 -2.41 3.57
N LYS A 49 -0.71 -3.51 3.66
CA LYS A 49 -0.60 -4.59 2.70
C LYS A 49 -1.90 -4.66 1.92
N VAL A 50 -1.82 -4.56 0.60
CA VAL A 50 -2.98 -4.48 -0.26
C VAL A 50 -2.87 -5.53 -1.35
N ILE A 51 -3.93 -6.32 -1.50
CA ILE A 51 -4.00 -7.30 -2.57
C ILE A 51 -4.89 -6.73 -3.67
N PRO A 52 -4.38 -6.56 -4.90
CA PRO A 52 -5.19 -6.01 -5.98
C PRO A 52 -6.46 -6.82 -6.21
N LEU A 53 -7.53 -6.12 -6.56
CA LEU A 53 -8.85 -6.72 -6.66
C LEU A 53 -8.94 -7.79 -7.71
N ASP A 54 -8.42 -7.54 -8.87
CA ASP A 54 -8.61 -8.47 -9.98
C ASP A 54 -7.31 -8.62 -10.76
N PRO A 55 -6.59 -9.70 -10.51
CA PRO A 55 -5.31 -9.91 -11.20
C PRO A 55 -5.47 -10.17 -12.68
N GLN A 56 -6.70 -10.41 -13.16
CA GLN A 56 -6.92 -10.59 -14.59
C GLN A 56 -7.12 -9.28 -15.32
N LEU A 57 -7.57 -8.25 -14.61
CA LEU A 57 -7.81 -6.95 -15.24
C LEU A 57 -6.54 -6.11 -15.30
N PHE A 58 -5.68 -6.26 -14.32
CA PHE A 58 -4.47 -5.45 -14.23
C PHE A 58 -3.27 -6.34 -14.00
N LEU A 59 -2.20 -6.04 -14.69
CA LEU A 59 -0.92 -6.65 -14.34
C LEU A 59 -0.50 -6.14 -12.96
N PRO A 60 0.21 -6.99 -12.18
CA PRO A 60 0.60 -6.56 -10.83
C PRO A 60 1.41 -5.26 -10.82
N ASP A 61 2.29 -5.09 -11.80
CA ASP A 61 3.09 -3.86 -11.87
C ASP A 61 2.22 -2.64 -12.11
N GLU A 62 1.22 -2.78 -12.97
CA GLU A 62 0.30 -1.68 -13.24
C GLU A 62 -0.50 -1.31 -12.01
N ALA A 63 -0.99 -2.32 -11.28
CA ALA A 63 -1.75 -2.06 -10.07
C ALA A 63 -0.88 -1.32 -9.06
N CYS A 64 0.35 -1.74 -8.91
CA CYS A 64 1.26 -1.08 -7.97
C CYS A 64 1.51 0.37 -8.37
N ASP A 65 1.69 0.63 -9.66
CA ASP A 65 1.90 1.99 -10.13
C ASP A 65 0.68 2.87 -9.91
N ILE A 66 -0.50 2.33 -10.16
CA ILE A 66 -1.73 3.10 -9.94
C ILE A 66 -1.88 3.45 -8.46
N ILE A 67 -1.63 2.49 -7.59
CA ILE A 67 -1.72 2.73 -6.15
C ILE A 67 -0.69 3.78 -5.74
N ARG A 68 0.53 3.68 -6.25
CA ARG A 68 1.57 4.63 -5.91
C ARG A 68 1.18 6.04 -6.33
N GLN A 69 0.68 6.19 -7.55
CA GLN A 69 0.29 7.50 -8.05
C GLN A 69 -0.89 8.07 -7.28
N THR A 70 -1.83 7.21 -6.93
CA THR A 70 -2.99 7.64 -6.17
C THR A 70 -2.59 8.15 -4.80
N LEU A 71 -1.72 7.40 -4.11
CA LEU A 71 -1.30 7.78 -2.76
C LEU A 71 -0.41 9.00 -2.75
N ALA A 72 0.35 9.21 -3.82
CA ALA A 72 1.24 10.36 -3.89
C ALA A 72 0.47 11.68 -3.79
N GLN A 73 -0.79 11.68 -4.16
CA GLN A 73 -1.60 12.88 -4.07
C GLN A 73 -1.96 13.24 -2.64
N SER A 74 -1.97 12.26 -1.75
CA SER A 74 -2.37 12.49 -0.36
C SER A 74 -1.22 12.39 0.62
N LEU A 75 -0.16 11.69 0.28
CA LEU A 75 0.98 11.52 1.19
C LEU A 75 2.06 12.56 0.95
N THR A 76 1.64 13.79 0.68
CA THR A 76 2.57 14.89 0.40
C THR A 76 3.33 15.33 1.63
N PHE A 77 2.82 15.02 2.82
CA PHE A 77 3.46 15.40 4.07
C PHE A 77 4.59 14.44 4.46
N ASN A 78 4.75 13.35 3.74
CA ASN A 78 5.76 12.35 4.05
C ASN A 78 6.56 12.06 2.79
N HIS A 79 7.87 12.20 2.86
CA HIS A 79 8.73 12.02 1.68
C HIS A 79 9.52 10.72 1.72
N CYS A 80 9.25 9.89 2.73
CA CYS A 80 10.02 8.66 2.92
C CYS A 80 9.19 7.40 2.66
N TRP A 81 7.93 7.54 2.31
CA TRP A 81 7.09 6.37 2.11
C TRP A 81 7.47 5.64 0.82
N THR A 82 7.24 4.34 0.81
CA THR A 82 7.53 3.51 -0.34
C THR A 82 6.32 2.66 -0.67
N CYS A 83 6.23 2.26 -1.92
CA CYS A 83 5.16 1.41 -2.41
C CYS A 83 5.80 0.42 -3.36
N THR A 84 5.83 -0.85 -2.96
CA THR A 84 6.53 -1.88 -3.73
C THR A 84 5.65 -3.08 -3.97
N LEU A 85 5.92 -3.78 -5.04
CA LEU A 85 5.22 -5.01 -5.37
C LEU A 85 5.99 -6.19 -4.78
N GLN A 86 5.27 -7.04 -4.07
CA GLN A 86 5.84 -8.21 -3.44
C GLN A 86 5.13 -9.45 -3.94
N THR A 87 5.80 -10.59 -3.83
CA THR A 87 5.25 -11.86 -4.25
C THR A 87 5.15 -12.78 -3.05
N ILE A 88 4.01 -13.46 -2.93
CA ILE A 88 3.83 -14.47 -1.90
C ILE A 88 4.08 -15.82 -2.54
N ASN A 89 4.99 -16.57 -1.97
CA ASN A 89 5.27 -17.91 -2.48
C ASN A 89 4.51 -18.96 -1.72
#